data_ba16dba7817ebc4c7324a02dbab9c19a
#
_entry.id   ba16dba7817ebc4c7324a02dbab9c19a
#
_cell.length_a   1.000
_cell.length_b   1.000
_cell.length_c   1.000
_cell.angle_alpha   90.00
_cell.angle_beta   90.00
_cell.angle_gamma   90.00
#
_symmetry.space_group_name_H-M   'P 1'
#
loop_
_entity.id
_entity.type
_entity.pdbx_description
1 polymer ?
#
loop_
_entity_poly.entity_id
_entity_poly.type
_entity_poly.pdbx_seq_one_letter_code
_entity_poly.pdbx_strand_id
1 'polypeptide(L)'
;MSEEKYVAYVGTYTHGNSVGIHIFDMDVEEGSMKERKVVPINNPSHLTVSANGKFLYSIADEGVAAFKILPDGDLELMNDKWIGGMRGCYVDVDRENRYLFVGGYHDGRVTMMRLNEDGSIGEIADGIFHTGMGRSIAERNYR
;
A
#
# COMPACT_ATOMS: atom_id res chain seq x y z
N MET A 1 -15.20 -18.81 -23.53
CA MET A 1 -14.50 -18.94 -22.24
C MET A 1 -13.65 -17.71 -22.01
N SER A 2 -13.80 -17.15 -20.86
CA SER A 2 -12.95 -16.03 -20.48
C SER A 2 -11.56 -16.56 -20.13
N GLU A 3 -10.55 -16.07 -20.83
CA GLU A 3 -9.14 -16.31 -20.47
C GLU A 3 -8.64 -15.27 -19.48
N GLU A 4 -9.54 -14.53 -18.85
CA GLU A 4 -9.17 -13.53 -17.86
C GLU A 4 -8.47 -14.17 -16.69
N LYS A 5 -7.25 -13.70 -16.47
CA LYS A 5 -6.44 -14.12 -15.31
C LYS A 5 -6.51 -13.02 -14.26
N TYR A 6 -6.81 -13.44 -13.05
CA TYR A 6 -6.84 -12.54 -11.91
C TYR A 6 -5.63 -12.81 -11.02
N VAL A 7 -5.11 -11.74 -10.47
CA VAL A 7 -3.97 -11.79 -9.55
C VAL A 7 -4.37 -11.07 -8.26
N ALA A 8 -4.05 -11.67 -7.13
CA ALA A 8 -4.25 -11.05 -5.83
C ALA A 8 -2.90 -10.66 -5.24
N TYR A 9 -2.84 -9.49 -4.64
CA TYR A 9 -1.68 -9.01 -3.90
C TYR A 9 -2.03 -8.96 -2.42
N VAL A 10 -1.23 -9.65 -1.60
CA VAL A 10 -1.46 -9.73 -0.17
C VAL A 10 -0.29 -9.10 0.56
N GLY A 11 -0.57 -7.99 1.23
CA GLY A 11 0.39 -7.35 2.12
C GLY A 11 0.49 -8.08 3.44
N THR A 12 1.65 -8.00 4.07
CA THR A 12 1.93 -8.73 5.31
C THR A 12 2.77 -7.89 6.27
N TYR A 13 2.83 -8.34 7.52
CA TYR A 13 3.89 -7.96 8.43
C TYR A 13 5.05 -8.94 8.27
N THR A 14 6.28 -8.43 8.23
CA THR A 14 7.47 -9.24 7.99
C THR A 14 8.24 -9.58 9.26
N HIS A 15 7.56 -9.54 10.41
CA HIS A 15 8.15 -9.94 11.70
C HIS A 15 8.25 -11.45 11.89
N GLY A 16 7.47 -12.21 11.12
CA GLY A 16 7.46 -13.67 11.16
C GLY A 16 8.13 -14.27 9.93
N ASN A 17 7.45 -15.18 9.27
CA ASN A 17 7.99 -15.92 8.14
C ASN A 17 7.84 -15.20 6.79
N SER A 18 6.97 -14.20 6.70
CA SER A 18 6.80 -13.45 5.46
C SER A 18 7.94 -12.48 5.23
N VAL A 19 8.29 -12.27 3.97
CA VAL A 19 9.35 -11.34 3.57
C VAL A 19 8.82 -10.18 2.70
N GLY A 20 7.51 -10.12 2.45
CA GLY A 20 6.98 -9.03 1.62
C GLY A 20 5.56 -9.22 1.14
N ILE A 21 5.32 -8.76 -0.09
CA ILE A 21 4.03 -8.83 -0.78
C ILE A 21 3.92 -10.19 -1.47
N HIS A 22 2.88 -10.95 -1.15
CA HIS A 22 2.60 -12.22 -1.77
C HIS A 22 1.72 -12.04 -3.01
N ILE A 23 2.12 -12.63 -4.13
CA ILE A 23 1.37 -12.60 -5.38
C ILE A 23 0.74 -13.97 -5.59
N PHE A 24 -0.59 -13.99 -5.75
CA PHE A 24 -1.37 -15.21 -5.97
C PHE A 24 -2.04 -15.17 -7.34
N ASP A 25 -1.98 -16.29 -8.06
CA ASP A 25 -2.86 -16.51 -9.20
C ASP A 25 -4.21 -16.99 -8.70
N MET A 26 -5.28 -16.37 -9.16
CA MET A 26 -6.64 -16.69 -8.74
C MET A 26 -7.40 -17.42 -9.82
N ASP A 27 -8.07 -18.50 -9.44
CA ASP A 27 -9.07 -19.16 -10.25
C ASP A 27 -10.43 -18.76 -9.69
N VAL A 28 -11.14 -17.88 -10.42
CA VAL A 28 -12.42 -17.35 -9.96
C VAL A 28 -13.57 -18.31 -10.14
N GLU A 29 -13.43 -19.30 -11.03
CA GLU A 29 -14.45 -20.33 -11.23
C GLU A 29 -14.43 -21.35 -10.08
N GLU A 30 -13.25 -21.80 -9.68
CA GLU A 30 -13.09 -22.73 -8.57
C GLU A 30 -13.03 -22.05 -7.20
N GLY A 31 -12.77 -20.74 -7.17
CA GLY A 31 -12.59 -20.01 -5.92
C GLY A 31 -11.30 -20.41 -5.21
N SER A 32 -10.22 -20.60 -5.95
CA SER A 32 -8.94 -21.01 -5.41
C SER A 32 -7.85 -19.97 -5.68
N MET A 33 -6.81 -19.99 -4.84
CA MET A 33 -5.64 -19.12 -4.97
C MET A 33 -4.38 -19.97 -4.88
N LYS A 34 -3.43 -19.69 -5.77
CA LYS A 34 -2.12 -20.36 -5.76
C LYS A 34 -1.03 -19.31 -5.70
N GLU A 35 -0.17 -19.40 -4.69
CA GLU A 35 0.94 -18.47 -4.55
C GLU A 35 1.94 -18.64 -5.70
N ARG A 36 2.28 -17.52 -6.34
CA ARG A 36 3.23 -17.49 -7.43
C ARG A 36 4.61 -17.05 -6.97
N LYS A 37 4.67 -15.96 -6.20
CA LYS A 37 5.94 -15.42 -5.72
C LYS A 37 5.71 -14.44 -4.58
N VAL A 38 6.79 -14.08 -3.90
CA VAL A 38 6.81 -13.03 -2.88
C VAL A 38 7.77 -11.93 -3.33
N VAL A 39 7.33 -10.70 -3.26
CA VAL A 39 8.16 -9.51 -3.57
C VAL A 39 8.70 -8.96 -2.26
N PRO A 40 10.04 -8.96 -2.05
CA PRO A 40 10.60 -8.52 -0.79
C PRO A 40 10.38 -7.02 -0.54
N ILE A 41 9.81 -6.71 0.60
CA ILE A 41 9.66 -5.36 1.12
C ILE A 41 9.30 -5.47 2.60
N ASN A 42 9.80 -4.57 3.43
CA ASN A 42 9.56 -4.61 4.87
C ASN A 42 8.17 -4.08 5.24
N ASN A 43 7.39 -4.94 5.89
CA ASN A 43 6.07 -4.62 6.47
C ASN A 43 5.11 -3.90 5.50
N PRO A 44 4.83 -4.48 4.32
CA PRO A 44 3.82 -3.94 3.41
C PRO A 44 2.41 -4.23 3.94
N SER A 45 2.05 -3.55 5.03
CA SER A 45 0.85 -3.87 5.80
C SER A 45 -0.44 -3.40 5.15
N HIS A 46 -0.36 -2.49 4.19
CA HIS A 46 -1.51 -2.02 3.43
C HIS A 46 -1.10 -1.70 1.99
N LEU A 47 -1.92 -2.10 1.03
CA LEU A 47 -1.68 -1.94 -0.40
C LEU A 47 -2.87 -1.27 -1.07
N THR A 48 -2.62 -0.55 -2.15
CA THR A 48 -3.67 -0.08 -3.04
C THR A 48 -3.22 -0.16 -4.49
N VAL A 49 -4.15 -0.43 -5.40
CA VAL A 49 -3.90 -0.47 -6.84
C VAL A 49 -4.53 0.76 -7.47
N SER A 50 -3.81 1.40 -8.39
CA SER A 50 -4.32 2.56 -9.11
C SER A 50 -5.57 2.21 -9.94
N ALA A 51 -6.43 3.21 -10.20
CA ALA A 51 -7.68 3.01 -10.94
C ALA A 51 -7.44 2.44 -12.35
N ASN A 52 -6.30 2.77 -12.96
CA ASN A 52 -5.92 2.26 -14.29
C ASN A 52 -5.31 0.86 -14.26
N GLY A 53 -5.09 0.28 -13.08
CA GLY A 53 -4.54 -1.07 -12.92
C GLY A 53 -3.05 -1.18 -13.23
N LYS A 54 -2.33 -0.07 -13.40
CA LYS A 54 -0.93 -0.09 -13.82
C LYS A 54 0.08 -0.02 -12.67
N PHE A 55 -0.36 0.46 -11.51
CA PHE A 55 0.53 0.69 -10.36
C PHE A 55 -0.05 0.14 -9.08
N LEU A 56 0.84 -0.31 -8.21
CA LEU A 56 0.53 -0.72 -6.85
C LEU A 56 1.35 0.14 -5.89
N TYR A 57 0.71 0.67 -4.86
CA TYR A 57 1.36 1.44 -3.82
C TYR A 57 1.23 0.72 -2.49
N SER A 58 2.31 0.72 -1.73
CA SER A 58 2.41 -0.04 -0.47
C SER A 58 2.95 0.82 0.65
N ILE A 59 2.41 0.59 1.84
CA ILE A 59 3.09 1.00 3.06
C ILE A 59 4.41 0.22 3.16
N ALA A 60 5.42 0.84 3.71
CA ALA A 60 6.70 0.23 4.07
C ALA A 60 7.15 0.76 5.43
N ASP A 61 8.22 0.19 5.99
CA ASP A 61 8.65 0.54 7.34
C ASP A 61 8.85 2.04 7.57
N GLU A 62 9.47 2.72 6.64
CA GLU A 62 9.82 4.14 6.81
C GLU A 62 9.02 5.07 5.91
N GLY A 63 8.12 4.53 5.11
CA GLY A 63 7.36 5.36 4.19
C GLY A 63 6.44 4.57 3.29
N VAL A 64 6.57 4.83 2.00
CA VAL A 64 5.73 4.23 0.95
C VAL A 64 6.58 3.80 -0.23
N ALA A 65 6.12 2.78 -0.94
CA ALA A 65 6.77 2.27 -2.13
C ALA A 65 5.79 2.22 -3.30
N ALA A 66 6.31 2.46 -4.51
CA ALA A 66 5.54 2.36 -5.75
C ALA A 66 6.08 1.23 -6.60
N PHE A 67 5.17 0.41 -7.10
CA PHE A 67 5.47 -0.70 -8.00
C PHE A 67 4.71 -0.52 -9.30
N LYS A 68 5.37 -0.87 -10.40
CA LYS A 68 4.70 -1.04 -11.68
C LYS A 68 4.13 -2.46 -11.74
N ILE A 69 2.87 -2.57 -12.15
CA ILE A 69 2.25 -3.87 -12.40
C ILE A 69 2.56 -4.28 -13.84
N LEU A 70 3.26 -5.39 -13.99
CA LEU A 70 3.65 -5.93 -15.29
C LEU A 70 2.47 -6.69 -15.93
N PRO A 71 2.52 -6.96 -17.26
CA PRO A 71 1.40 -7.61 -17.95
C PRO A 71 0.98 -8.96 -17.36
N ASP A 72 1.91 -9.70 -16.76
CA ASP A 72 1.63 -10.98 -16.09
C ASP A 72 1.18 -10.82 -14.63
N GLY A 73 1.10 -9.60 -14.13
CA GLY A 73 0.75 -9.29 -12.75
C GLY A 73 1.93 -9.24 -11.79
N ASP A 74 3.15 -9.47 -12.26
CA ASP A 74 4.34 -9.31 -11.43
C ASP A 74 4.55 -7.85 -11.08
N LEU A 75 5.33 -7.58 -10.04
CA LEU A 75 5.60 -6.24 -9.53
C LEU A 75 7.06 -5.87 -9.77
N GLU A 76 7.28 -4.65 -10.25
CA GLU A 76 8.60 -4.06 -10.42
C GLU A 76 8.68 -2.80 -9.57
N LEU A 77 9.62 -2.76 -8.63
CA LEU A 77 9.82 -1.59 -7.78
C LEU A 77 10.24 -0.39 -8.63
N MET A 78 9.52 0.71 -8.50
CA MET A 78 9.84 1.96 -9.16
C MET A 78 10.66 2.87 -8.27
N ASN A 79 10.12 3.19 -7.09
CA ASN A 79 10.82 3.95 -6.07
C ASN A 79 10.13 3.78 -4.72
N ASP A 80 10.81 4.26 -3.69
CA ASP A 80 10.24 4.41 -2.36
C ASP A 80 10.54 5.83 -1.85
N LYS A 81 9.75 6.28 -0.89
CA LYS A 81 9.90 7.61 -0.28
C LYS A 81 9.64 7.54 1.20
N TRP A 82 10.53 8.16 1.96
CA TRP A 82 10.32 8.39 3.37
C TRP A 82 9.26 9.48 3.58
N ILE A 83 8.33 9.26 4.51
CA ILE A 83 7.27 10.22 4.80
C ILE A 83 7.53 11.02 6.08
N GLY A 84 8.61 10.75 6.79
CA GLY A 84 8.90 11.33 8.09
C GLY A 84 8.04 10.72 9.19
N GLY A 85 8.45 10.88 10.45
CA GLY A 85 7.67 10.44 11.59
C GLY A 85 7.45 8.92 11.63
N MET A 86 6.28 8.53 12.14
CA MET A 86 5.94 7.12 12.31
C MET A 86 5.33 6.53 11.03
N ARG A 87 5.45 5.21 10.93
CA ARG A 87 4.92 4.45 9.79
C ARG A 87 3.42 4.69 9.58
N GLY A 88 3.02 4.78 8.32
CA GLY A 88 1.62 4.80 7.96
C GLY A 88 0.93 3.45 8.16
N CYS A 89 -0.39 3.48 8.18
CA CYS A 89 -1.23 2.29 8.36
C CYS A 89 -2.18 2.09 7.20
N TYR A 90 -2.42 3.11 6.42
CA TYR A 90 -3.34 3.10 5.29
C TYR A 90 -2.76 3.91 4.15
N VAL A 91 -2.92 3.42 2.93
CA VAL A 91 -2.52 4.12 1.71
C VAL A 91 -3.66 4.07 0.70
N ASP A 92 -3.88 5.18 0.01
CA ASP A 92 -4.86 5.25 -1.06
C ASP A 92 -4.39 6.23 -2.14
N VAL A 93 -4.99 6.14 -3.32
CA VAL A 93 -4.59 6.93 -4.49
C VAL A 93 -5.84 7.49 -5.15
N ASP A 94 -5.75 8.74 -5.66
CA ASP A 94 -6.87 9.32 -6.39
C ASP A 94 -7.05 8.65 -7.76
N ARG A 95 -8.25 8.74 -8.32
CA ARG A 95 -8.62 8.05 -9.57
C ARG A 95 -7.76 8.46 -10.77
N GLU A 96 -7.24 9.68 -10.73
CA GLU A 96 -6.43 10.22 -11.83
C GLU A 96 -4.94 9.98 -11.64
N ASN A 97 -4.58 9.29 -10.56
CA ASN A 97 -3.21 8.91 -10.24
C ASN A 97 -2.27 10.11 -10.06
N ARG A 98 -2.77 11.19 -9.45
CA ARG A 98 -2.01 12.41 -9.21
C ARG A 98 -1.46 12.50 -7.79
N TYR A 99 -2.16 11.92 -6.82
CA TYR A 99 -1.83 12.03 -5.41
C TYR A 99 -1.97 10.70 -4.69
N LEU A 100 -1.03 10.48 -3.78
CA LEU A 100 -1.04 9.35 -2.84
C LEU A 100 -1.32 9.88 -1.44
N PHE A 101 -2.23 9.25 -0.73
CA PHE A 101 -2.60 9.61 0.63
C PHE A 101 -2.16 8.53 1.59
N VAL A 102 -1.51 8.94 2.69
CA VAL A 102 -1.02 8.02 3.72
C VAL A 102 -1.59 8.47 5.06
N GLY A 103 -2.32 7.58 5.70
CA GLY A 103 -2.85 7.81 7.04
C GLY A 103 -2.11 6.98 8.08
N GLY A 104 -1.82 7.58 9.23
CA GLY A 104 -1.18 6.88 10.33
C GLY A 104 -1.79 7.29 11.66
N TYR A 105 -2.14 6.30 12.49
CA TYR A 105 -2.73 6.57 13.79
C TYR A 105 -1.70 6.74 14.90
N HIS A 106 -0.46 6.30 14.68
CA HIS A 106 0.58 6.37 15.71
C HIS A 106 0.91 7.79 16.11
N ASP A 107 1.01 8.69 15.14
CA ASP A 107 1.30 10.11 15.35
C ASP A 107 0.16 11.02 14.88
N GLY A 108 -0.95 10.46 14.45
CA GLY A 108 -2.12 11.23 14.00
C GLY A 108 -1.90 11.97 12.70
N ARG A 109 -1.00 11.50 11.85
CA ARG A 109 -0.63 12.20 10.62
C ARG A 109 -1.36 11.68 9.40
N VAL A 110 -1.79 12.62 8.54
CA VAL A 110 -2.20 12.33 7.17
C VAL A 110 -1.22 13.05 6.25
N THR A 111 -0.60 12.29 5.35
CA THR A 111 0.38 12.82 4.40
C THR A 111 -0.15 12.66 2.99
N MET A 112 -0.05 13.72 2.19
CA MET A 112 -0.42 13.73 0.78
C MET A 112 0.85 13.89 -0.04
N MET A 113 1.08 12.98 -0.98
CA MET A 113 2.27 12.99 -1.83
C MET A 113 1.88 13.13 -3.29
N ARG A 114 2.69 13.84 -4.06
CA ARG A 114 2.50 13.92 -5.50
C ARG A 114 2.93 12.62 -6.15
N LEU A 115 2.21 12.23 -7.17
CA LEU A 115 2.62 11.14 -8.06
C LEU A 115 3.11 11.74 -9.38
N ASN A 116 4.20 11.20 -9.89
CA ASN A 116 4.73 11.60 -11.19
C ASN A 116 3.92 10.96 -12.31
N GLU A 117 4.08 11.43 -13.53
CA GLU A 117 3.35 10.90 -14.70
C GLU A 117 3.61 9.41 -14.93
N ASP A 118 4.81 8.94 -14.58
CA ASP A 118 5.18 7.52 -14.71
C ASP A 118 4.63 6.64 -13.58
N GLY A 119 3.94 7.22 -12.61
CA GLY A 119 3.37 6.53 -11.47
C GLY A 119 4.28 6.45 -10.24
N SER A 120 5.53 6.91 -10.35
CA SER A 120 6.44 6.94 -9.20
C SER A 120 6.03 8.02 -8.20
N ILE A 121 6.48 7.84 -6.95
CA ILE A 121 6.15 8.76 -5.86
C ILE A 121 7.07 9.97 -5.91
N GLY A 122 6.48 11.15 -5.90
CA GLY A 122 7.18 12.43 -5.86
C GLY A 122 7.27 13.00 -4.45
N GLU A 123 7.19 14.32 -4.37
CA GLU A 123 7.36 15.06 -3.12
C GLU A 123 6.10 15.04 -2.26
N ILE A 124 6.29 15.27 -0.95
CA ILE A 124 5.19 15.54 -0.04
C ILE A 124 4.54 16.85 -0.49
N ALA A 125 3.25 16.80 -0.80
CA ALA A 125 2.48 17.97 -1.21
C ALA A 125 1.88 18.69 0.00
N ASP A 126 1.40 17.94 0.98
CA ASP A 126 0.79 18.49 2.18
C ASP A 126 0.80 17.44 3.30
N GLY A 127 0.59 17.89 4.52
CA GLY A 127 0.51 17.02 5.69
C GLY A 127 -0.32 17.65 6.78
N ILE A 128 -1.12 16.84 7.44
CA ILE A 128 -1.99 17.27 8.55
C ILE A 128 -1.65 16.41 9.76
N PHE A 129 -1.44 17.08 10.90
CA PHE A 129 -1.33 16.42 12.19
C PHE A 129 -2.62 16.64 12.96
N HIS A 130 -3.28 15.55 13.33
CA HIS A 130 -4.43 15.63 14.21
C HIS A 130 -3.95 15.73 15.64
N THR A 131 -4.36 16.79 16.31
CA THR A 131 -4.03 17.04 17.72
C THR A 131 -5.30 17.03 18.55
N GLY A 132 -5.19 16.64 19.79
CA GLY A 132 -6.30 16.64 20.73
C GLY A 132 -6.20 15.49 21.71
N MET A 133 -6.75 15.70 22.90
CA MET A 133 -6.71 14.69 23.95
C MET A 133 -7.82 13.63 23.79
N GLY A 134 -8.86 13.93 23.05
CA GLY A 134 -9.97 13.00 22.88
C GLY A 134 -10.49 12.46 24.22
N ARG A 135 -11.02 11.26 24.19
CA ARG A 135 -11.45 10.56 25.42
C ARG A 135 -10.23 9.96 26.14
N SER A 136 -10.40 9.63 27.42
CA SER A 136 -9.36 8.97 28.20
C SER A 136 -8.93 7.65 27.54
N ILE A 137 -7.74 7.16 27.92
CA ILE A 137 -7.22 5.88 27.39
C ILE A 137 -8.22 4.76 27.65
N ALA A 138 -8.85 4.73 28.84
CA ALA A 138 -9.85 3.72 29.19
C ALA A 138 -11.06 3.77 28.25
N GLU A 139 -11.56 4.96 27.95
CA GLU A 139 -12.70 5.13 27.03
C GLU A 139 -12.35 4.81 25.58
N ARG A 140 -11.11 5.06 25.16
CA ARG A 140 -10.65 4.73 23.80
C ARG A 140 -10.59 3.24 23.55
N ASN A 141 -10.30 2.45 24.56
CA ASN A 141 -10.17 0.99 24.43
C ASN A 141 -11.51 0.26 24.27
N TYR A 142 -12.62 0.96 24.44
CA TYR A 142 -13.96 0.36 24.30
C TYR A 142 -14.63 0.67 22.95
N ARG A 143 -13.88 1.09 21.97
CA ARG A 143 -14.40 1.40 20.62
C ARG A 143 -13.91 0.46 19.56
#